data_735e804bf629b583add1b02f6fe2965f
#
_entry.id   735e804bf629b583add1b02f6fe2965f
#
_cell.length_a   1.000
_cell.length_b   1.000
_cell.length_c   1.000
_cell.angle_alpha   90.00
_cell.angle_beta   90.00
_cell.angle_gamma   90.00
#
_symmetry.space_group_name_H-M   'P 1'
#
loop_
_entity.id
_entity.type
_entity.pdbx_description
1 polymer ?
#
loop_
_entity_poly.entity_id
_entity_poly.type
_entity_poly.pdbx_seq_one_letter_code
_entity_poly.pdbx_strand_id
1 'polypeptide(L)'
;MKPKKVLIVDDSKLLHRMFEMMLRQYPLVHAYDGREALDRLNEHQDVDLILLDINMPRMNGLEFLAAVKSHAEHQRIPVVIITTEGTEDDTERGLAAGAVAYVRKPFRNEELLSVINRLTASPGT
;
A
#
# COMPACT_ATOMS: atom_id res chain seq x y z
N MET A 1 13.97 -12.51 13.06
CA MET A 1 12.71 -11.86 12.68
C MET A 1 12.57 -11.81 11.16
N LYS A 2 11.44 -12.25 10.65
CA LYS A 2 11.19 -12.16 9.20
C LYS A 2 10.94 -10.72 8.81
N PRO A 3 11.58 -10.22 7.73
CA PRO A 3 11.18 -8.92 7.18
C PRO A 3 9.74 -8.98 6.69
N LYS A 4 9.02 -7.92 6.87
CA LYS A 4 7.65 -7.82 6.35
C LYS A 4 7.69 -7.61 4.84
N LYS A 5 6.82 -8.33 4.13
CA LYS A 5 6.71 -8.19 2.67
C LYS A 5 5.73 -7.07 2.35
N VAL A 6 6.13 -6.17 1.47
CA VAL A 6 5.36 -4.98 1.13
C VAL A 6 4.98 -5.03 -0.34
N LEU A 7 3.68 -4.90 -0.64
CA LEU A 7 3.19 -4.76 -2.00
C LEU A 7 3.04 -3.27 -2.31
N ILE A 8 3.66 -2.83 -3.41
CA ILE A 8 3.57 -1.45 -3.88
C ILE A 8 2.66 -1.43 -5.10
N VAL A 9 1.58 -0.66 -5.02
CA VAL A 9 0.60 -0.53 -6.10
C VAL A 9 0.59 0.92 -6.56
N ASP A 10 1.21 1.18 -7.69
CA ASP A 10 1.36 2.52 -8.24
C ASP A 10 1.70 2.38 -9.73
N ASP A 11 1.19 3.26 -10.58
CA ASP A 11 1.48 3.20 -12.00
C ASP A 11 2.81 3.86 -12.37
N SER A 12 3.48 4.50 -11.43
CA SER A 12 4.74 5.20 -11.66
C SER A 12 5.95 4.28 -11.42
N LYS A 13 6.65 3.95 -12.49
CA LYS A 13 7.88 3.16 -12.39
C LYS A 13 8.95 3.86 -11.56
N LEU A 14 8.99 5.19 -11.66
CA LEU A 14 9.95 5.97 -10.88
C LEU A 14 9.69 5.82 -9.40
N LEU A 15 8.43 5.85 -8.98
CA LEU A 15 8.08 5.70 -7.59
C LEU A 15 8.45 4.32 -7.06
N HIS A 16 8.27 3.27 -7.87
CA HIS A 16 8.68 1.92 -7.49
C HIS A 16 10.19 1.87 -7.22
N ARG A 17 10.98 2.53 -8.06
CA ARG A 17 12.43 2.59 -7.86
C ARG A 17 12.80 3.33 -6.59
N MET A 18 12.08 4.41 -6.29
CA MET A 18 12.30 5.16 -5.05
C MET A 18 12.04 4.27 -3.84
N PHE A 19 10.95 3.50 -3.86
CA PHE A 19 10.64 2.59 -2.77
C PHE A 19 11.67 1.49 -2.63
N GLU A 20 12.21 0.98 -3.73
CA GLU A 20 13.29 -0.01 -3.66
C GLU A 20 14.50 0.53 -2.89
N MET A 21 14.81 1.80 -3.09
CA MET A 21 15.92 2.43 -2.37
C MET A 21 15.58 2.73 -0.92
N MET A 22 14.36 3.18 -0.65
CA MET A 22 13.92 3.56 0.69
C MET A 22 13.66 2.36 1.59
N LEU A 23 13.19 1.27 1.02
CA LEU A 23 12.69 0.12 1.78
C LEU A 23 13.55 -1.11 1.56
N ARG A 24 14.86 -0.93 1.55
CA ARG A 24 15.81 -2.01 1.30
C ARG A 24 15.70 -3.18 2.28
N GLN A 25 15.26 -2.91 3.49
CA GLN A 25 15.14 -3.93 4.52
C GLN A 25 13.88 -4.80 4.34
N TYR A 26 13.02 -4.45 3.40
CA TYR A 26 11.76 -5.18 3.18
C TYR A 26 11.77 -5.87 1.82
N PRO A 27 11.31 -7.13 1.73
CA PRO A 27 11.01 -7.72 0.42
C PRO A 27 9.85 -6.95 -0.21
N LEU A 28 10.00 -6.58 -1.47
CA LEU A 28 8.99 -5.79 -2.18
C LEU A 28 8.37 -6.60 -3.31
N VAL A 29 7.07 -6.42 -3.48
CA VAL A 29 6.32 -6.93 -4.62
C VAL A 29 5.74 -5.72 -5.34
N HIS A 30 5.80 -5.70 -6.65
CA HIS A 30 5.40 -4.54 -7.46
C HIS A 30 4.18 -4.83 -8.31
N ALA A 31 3.24 -3.89 -8.32
CA ALA A 31 2.09 -3.91 -9.21
C ALA A 31 1.87 -2.50 -9.74
N TYR A 32 1.45 -2.39 -10.98
CA TYR A 32 1.34 -1.10 -11.65
C TYR A 32 -0.12 -0.68 -11.86
N ASP A 33 -1.05 -1.52 -11.49
CA ASP A 33 -2.48 -1.19 -11.44
C ASP A 33 -3.17 -2.13 -10.45
N GLY A 34 -4.44 -1.85 -10.18
CA GLY A 34 -5.18 -2.60 -9.17
C GLY A 34 -5.41 -4.05 -9.55
N ARG A 35 -5.56 -4.33 -10.84
CA ARG A 35 -5.78 -5.70 -11.30
C ARG A 35 -4.53 -6.54 -11.12
N GLU A 36 -3.39 -6.00 -11.51
CA GLU A 36 -2.12 -6.67 -11.30
C GLU A 36 -1.87 -6.89 -9.81
N ALA A 37 -2.25 -5.91 -8.99
CA ALA A 37 -2.10 -6.03 -7.55
C ALA A 37 -2.90 -7.19 -6.97
N LEU A 38 -4.11 -7.40 -7.44
CA LEU A 38 -4.90 -8.56 -7.00
C LEU A 38 -4.24 -9.87 -7.39
N ASP A 39 -3.67 -9.93 -8.60
CA ASP A 39 -2.92 -11.10 -9.06
C ASP A 39 -1.71 -11.34 -8.16
N ARG A 40 -1.00 -10.27 -7.80
CA ARG A 40 0.17 -10.38 -6.92
C ARG A 40 -0.21 -10.88 -5.54
N LEU A 41 -1.34 -10.44 -5.00
CA LEU A 41 -1.80 -10.93 -3.70
C LEU A 41 -2.13 -12.42 -3.73
N ASN A 42 -2.67 -12.90 -4.84
CA ASN A 42 -2.94 -14.32 -4.98
C ASN A 42 -1.65 -15.14 -5.10
N GLU A 43 -0.62 -14.59 -5.73
CA GLU A 43 0.67 -15.26 -5.88
C GLU A 43 1.51 -15.18 -4.61
N HIS A 44 1.38 -14.10 -3.85
CA HIS A 44 2.20 -13.83 -2.66
C HIS A 44 1.31 -13.69 -1.44
N GLN A 45 1.00 -14.80 -0.81
CA GLN A 45 0.08 -14.80 0.33
C GLN A 45 0.72 -14.33 1.63
N ASP A 46 2.00 -14.01 1.58
CA ASP A 46 2.75 -13.51 2.72
C ASP A 46 2.95 -11.99 2.70
N VAL A 47 2.17 -11.26 1.91
CA VAL A 47 2.20 -9.81 1.93
C VAL A 47 1.63 -9.30 3.26
N ASP A 48 2.38 -8.43 3.90
CA ASP A 48 2.05 -7.90 5.23
C ASP A 48 1.61 -6.44 5.23
N LEU A 49 1.82 -5.74 4.12
CA LEU A 49 1.51 -4.32 4.02
C LEU A 49 1.33 -3.96 2.55
N ILE A 50 0.35 -3.09 2.28
CA ILE A 50 0.12 -2.59 0.92
C ILE A 50 0.28 -1.07 0.92
N LEU A 51 1.12 -0.56 0.02
CA LEU A 51 1.24 0.87 -0.26
C LEU A 51 0.51 1.12 -1.56
N LEU A 52 -0.55 1.91 -1.52
CA LEU A 52 -1.52 2.01 -2.60
C LEU A 52 -1.71 3.44 -3.08
N ASP A 53 -1.49 3.67 -4.37
CA ASP A 53 -1.90 4.91 -5.03
C ASP A 53 -3.35 4.76 -5.48
N ILE A 54 -4.20 5.73 -5.18
CA ILE A 54 -5.61 5.65 -5.55
C ILE A 54 -5.89 6.20 -6.96
N ASN A 55 -4.95 6.92 -7.55
CA ASN A 55 -5.12 7.51 -8.88
C ASN A 55 -4.41 6.68 -9.94
N MET A 56 -5.01 5.57 -10.33
CA MET A 56 -4.45 4.65 -11.32
C MET A 56 -5.42 4.39 -12.45
N PRO A 57 -4.90 4.07 -13.65
CA PRO A 57 -5.77 3.65 -14.76
C PRO A 57 -6.34 2.25 -14.53
N ARG A 58 -7.35 1.91 -15.26
CA ARG A 58 -8.05 0.61 -15.25
C ARG A 58 -8.80 0.39 -13.95
N MET A 59 -8.20 -0.22 -12.96
CA MET A 59 -8.82 -0.35 -11.64
C MET A 59 -8.19 0.68 -10.72
N ASN A 60 -8.94 1.67 -10.26
CA ASN A 60 -8.40 2.69 -9.36
C ASN A 60 -8.19 2.11 -7.95
N GLY A 61 -7.47 2.87 -7.13
CA GLY A 61 -7.10 2.39 -5.82
C GLY A 61 -8.26 2.10 -4.89
N LEU A 62 -9.35 2.87 -4.99
CA LEU A 62 -10.52 2.63 -4.15
C LEU A 62 -11.21 1.32 -4.49
N GLU A 63 -11.29 0.99 -5.78
CA GLU A 63 -11.84 -0.28 -6.24
C GLU A 63 -10.97 -1.45 -5.75
N PHE A 64 -9.66 -1.30 -5.85
CA PHE A 64 -8.72 -2.30 -5.37
C PHE A 64 -8.88 -2.49 -3.85
N LEU A 65 -8.95 -1.38 -3.10
CA LEU A 65 -9.10 -1.43 -1.66
C LEU A 65 -10.37 -2.17 -1.26
N ALA A 66 -11.49 -1.88 -1.94
CA ALA A 66 -12.73 -2.57 -1.68
C ALA A 66 -12.60 -4.08 -1.93
N ALA A 67 -11.90 -4.46 -3.01
CA ALA A 67 -11.67 -5.87 -3.32
C ALA A 67 -10.84 -6.56 -2.24
N VAL A 68 -9.79 -5.89 -1.76
CA VAL A 68 -8.96 -6.43 -0.68
C VAL A 68 -9.78 -6.64 0.59
N LYS A 69 -10.58 -5.65 0.96
CA LYS A 69 -11.33 -5.69 2.22
C LYS A 69 -12.51 -6.66 2.18
N SER A 70 -12.96 -7.03 0.98
CA SER A 70 -14.02 -8.05 0.87
C SER A 70 -13.48 -9.46 0.70
N HIS A 71 -12.16 -9.64 0.57
CA HIS A 71 -11.55 -10.96 0.42
C HIS A 71 -11.07 -11.47 1.78
N ALA A 72 -11.59 -12.62 2.18
CA ALA A 72 -11.33 -13.17 3.52
C ALA A 72 -9.83 -13.32 3.83
N GLU A 73 -9.04 -13.67 2.84
CA GLU A 73 -7.60 -13.89 3.03
C GLU A 73 -6.80 -12.60 3.06
N HIS A 74 -7.32 -11.52 2.51
CA HIS A 74 -6.57 -10.28 2.34
C HIS A 74 -7.07 -9.14 3.23
N GLN A 75 -8.25 -9.27 3.81
CA GLN A 75 -8.88 -8.15 4.53
C GLN A 75 -8.09 -7.67 5.75
N ARG A 76 -7.18 -8.50 6.27
CA ARG A 76 -6.38 -8.14 7.44
C ARG A 76 -5.12 -7.36 7.08
N ILE A 77 -4.76 -7.30 5.79
CA ILE A 77 -3.54 -6.61 5.38
C ILE A 77 -3.75 -5.10 5.51
N PRO A 78 -2.91 -4.40 6.29
CA PRO A 78 -3.05 -2.95 6.37
C PRO A 78 -2.70 -2.30 5.05
N VAL A 79 -3.50 -1.30 4.65
CA VAL A 79 -3.32 -0.56 3.41
C VAL A 79 -3.05 0.89 3.76
N VAL A 80 -1.94 1.42 3.26
CA VAL A 80 -1.59 2.83 3.36
C VAL A 80 -1.78 3.48 2.00
N ILE A 81 -2.61 4.50 1.94
CA ILE A 81 -2.85 5.23 0.70
C ILE A 81 -1.75 6.27 0.52
N ILE A 82 -1.15 6.30 -0.67
CA ILE A 82 -0.14 7.29 -1.04
C ILE A 82 -0.64 7.99 -2.29
N THR A 83 -0.90 9.29 -2.22
CA THR A 83 -1.53 10.01 -3.32
C THR A 83 -1.04 11.45 -3.43
N THR A 84 -0.96 11.95 -4.67
CA THR A 84 -0.62 13.34 -4.94
C THR A 84 -1.84 14.24 -4.83
N GLU A 85 -3.01 13.70 -5.08
CA GLU A 85 -4.24 14.46 -5.24
C GLU A 85 -5.19 14.25 -4.08
N GLY A 86 -4.68 14.36 -2.86
CA GLY A 86 -5.53 14.13 -1.72
C GLY A 86 -6.54 15.24 -1.53
N THR A 87 -7.68 15.17 -2.20
CA THR A 87 -8.82 15.91 -1.72
C THR A 87 -9.23 15.28 -0.40
N GLU A 88 -9.81 16.04 0.49
CA GLU A 88 -10.30 15.49 1.74
C GLU A 88 -11.29 14.35 1.51
N ASP A 89 -12.10 14.49 0.45
CA ASP A 89 -13.08 13.46 0.07
C ASP A 89 -12.41 12.12 -0.26
N ASP A 90 -11.36 12.15 -1.08
CA ASP A 90 -10.65 10.92 -1.46
C ASP A 90 -9.99 10.27 -0.25
N THR A 91 -9.43 11.08 0.63
CA THR A 91 -8.83 10.59 1.87
C THR A 91 -9.88 9.93 2.75
N GLU A 92 -11.00 10.61 2.95
CA GLU A 92 -12.09 10.07 3.76
C GLU A 92 -12.65 8.79 3.18
N ARG A 93 -12.82 8.72 1.86
CA ARG A 93 -13.30 7.52 1.18
C ARG A 93 -12.34 6.35 1.39
N GLY A 94 -11.04 6.62 1.28
CA GLY A 94 -10.03 5.60 1.50
C GLY A 94 -10.06 5.06 2.92
N LEU A 95 -10.11 5.96 3.89
CA LEU A 95 -10.16 5.55 5.31
C LEU A 95 -11.47 4.82 5.62
N ALA A 96 -12.59 5.30 5.08
CA ALA A 96 -13.88 4.65 5.27
C ALA A 96 -13.91 3.26 4.61
N ALA A 97 -13.18 3.08 3.52
CA ALA A 97 -13.09 1.80 2.83
C ALA A 97 -12.13 0.82 3.50
N GLY A 98 -11.42 1.25 4.53
CA GLY A 98 -10.59 0.36 5.34
C GLY A 98 -9.10 0.63 5.34
N ALA A 99 -8.63 1.69 4.69
CA ALA A 99 -7.22 2.05 4.77
C ALA A 99 -6.88 2.48 6.21
N VAL A 100 -5.68 2.15 6.68
CA VAL A 100 -5.27 2.45 8.05
C VAL A 100 -4.56 3.79 8.17
N ALA A 101 -4.07 4.32 7.04
CA ALA A 101 -3.37 5.61 7.03
C ALA A 101 -3.28 6.12 5.61
N TYR A 102 -2.93 7.37 5.44
CA TYR A 102 -2.57 7.90 4.12
C TYR A 102 -1.36 8.81 4.23
N VAL A 103 -0.62 8.91 3.12
CA VAL A 103 0.54 9.78 3.01
C VAL A 103 0.39 10.57 1.72
N ARG A 104 0.52 11.88 1.80
CA ARG A 104 0.39 12.76 0.62
C ARG A 104 1.74 12.92 -0.06
N LYS A 105 1.75 12.78 -1.37
CA LYS A 105 2.93 13.12 -2.18
C LYS A 105 3.00 14.63 -2.39
N PRO A 106 4.15 15.26 -2.43
CA PRO A 106 5.44 14.67 -2.10
C PRO A 106 5.57 14.44 -0.58
N PHE A 107 6.20 13.35 -0.21
CA PHE A 107 6.39 13.01 1.19
C PHE A 107 7.88 12.98 1.52
N ARG A 108 8.19 13.08 2.80
CA ARG A 108 9.56 12.90 3.29
C ARG A 108 9.79 11.41 3.57
N ASN A 109 11.01 10.96 3.34
CA ASN A 109 11.35 9.57 3.61
C ASN A 109 11.05 9.18 5.06
N GLU A 110 11.37 10.06 6.01
CA GLU A 110 11.11 9.80 7.41
C GLU A 110 9.63 9.64 7.72
N GLU A 111 8.80 10.43 7.05
CA GLU A 111 7.35 10.37 7.25
C GLU A 111 6.81 9.02 6.82
N LEU A 112 7.18 8.57 5.63
CA LEU A 112 6.71 7.29 5.12
C LEU A 112 7.28 6.14 5.94
N LEU A 113 8.57 6.17 6.26
CA LEU A 113 9.20 5.13 7.06
C LEU A 113 8.59 5.04 8.44
N SER A 114 8.24 6.18 9.03
CA SER A 114 7.58 6.20 10.34
C SER A 114 6.25 5.45 10.30
N VAL A 115 5.44 5.70 9.25
CA VAL A 115 4.16 5.02 9.10
C VAL A 115 4.37 3.51 8.91
N ILE A 116 5.30 3.14 8.03
CA ILE A 116 5.57 1.73 7.74
C ILE A 116 6.08 1.02 8.98
N ASN A 117 7.02 1.61 9.69
CA ASN A 117 7.60 1.01 10.90
C ASN A 117 6.55 0.79 11.97
N ARG A 118 5.65 1.75 12.15
CA ARG A 118 4.57 1.62 13.12
C ARG A 118 3.64 0.45 12.79
N LEU A 119 3.35 0.26 11.51
CA LEU A 119 2.42 -0.78 11.06
C LEU A 119 3.05 -2.16 10.98
N THR A 120 4.37 -2.23 10.82
CA THR A 120 5.08 -3.50 10.73
C THR A 120 5.73 -3.90 12.05
N ALA A 121 5.66 -3.06 13.06
CA ALA A 121 6.16 -3.42 14.39
C ALA A 121 5.37 -4.60 14.94
N SER A 122 6.06 -5.50 15.63
CA SER A 122 5.41 -6.66 16.21
C SER A 122 4.49 -6.24 17.34
N PRO A 123 3.20 -6.62 17.29
CA PRO A 123 2.29 -6.31 18.41
C PRO A 123 2.77 -7.03 19.67
N GLY A 124 2.62 -6.40 20.78
CA GLY A 124 2.95 -6.99 22.07
C GLY A 124 4.39 -7.02 22.44
N THR A 125 5.23 -6.42 21.63
CA THR A 125 6.66 -6.26 21.98
C THR A 125 6.91 -4.88 22.54
#